data_8a1c6bd0ef9336edbffc721fbe77a2fe
#
_entry.id   8a1c6bd0ef9336edbffc721fbe77a2fe
#
_cell.length_a   1.000
_cell.length_b   1.000
_cell.length_c   1.000
_cell.angle_alpha   90.00
_cell.angle_beta   90.00
_cell.angle_gamma   90.00
#
_symmetry.space_group_name_H-M   'P 1'
#
loop_
_entity.id
_entity.type
_entity.pdbx_description
1 polymer ?
#
loop_
_entity_poly.entity_id
_entity_poly.type
_entity_poly.pdbx_seq_one_letter_code
_entity_poly.pdbx_strand_id
1 'polypeptide(L)'
;MLLQMAMDGAADGLTIAEFKEFISNIYDSVDIVEFGTSCVYRFGMEGVQEIKQAFPDKLILADMKIMDGGGHMSRMAYSFGADIVTVLAVSDDATIGNVIGSAHKVNKEVMVDMICVSDIAKRIPEVEKL
;
A
#
# COMPACT_ATOMS: atom_id res chain seq x y z
N MET A 1 15.01 12.18 0.95
CA MET A 1 13.85 11.90 1.85
C MET A 1 12.63 11.82 0.96
N LEU A 2 11.84 10.76 1.06
CA LEU A 2 10.61 10.63 0.27
C LEU A 2 9.42 11.18 1.07
N LEU A 3 8.54 11.90 0.39
CA LEU A 3 7.28 12.38 0.95
C LEU A 3 6.13 11.51 0.48
N GLN A 4 5.41 10.92 1.44
CA GLN A 4 4.21 10.13 1.20
C GLN A 4 2.96 10.96 1.49
N MET A 5 1.96 10.86 0.63
CA MET A 5 0.65 11.48 0.81
C MET A 5 -0.44 10.40 0.75
N ALA A 6 -1.25 10.30 1.81
CA ALA A 6 -2.35 9.36 1.91
C ALA A 6 -3.65 9.93 1.33
N MET A 7 -4.36 9.09 0.54
CA MET A 7 -5.66 9.39 -0.05
C MET A 7 -6.73 8.55 0.66
N ASP A 8 -7.45 9.14 1.61
CA ASP A 8 -8.45 8.44 2.44
C ASP A 8 -9.90 8.93 2.28
N GLY A 9 -10.13 9.96 1.48
CA GLY A 9 -11.44 10.61 1.32
C GLY A 9 -12.51 9.80 0.60
N ALA A 10 -12.25 8.55 0.17
CA ALA A 10 -13.23 7.73 -0.53
C ALA A 10 -14.48 7.41 0.31
N ALA A 11 -14.32 7.27 1.63
CA ALA A 11 -15.43 7.05 2.56
C ALA A 11 -16.39 8.25 2.60
N ASP A 12 -15.88 9.46 2.37
CA ASP A 12 -16.63 10.72 2.37
C ASP A 12 -17.18 11.10 0.98
N GLY A 13 -17.06 10.19 0.02
CA GLY A 13 -17.68 10.34 -1.30
C GLY A 13 -16.77 10.85 -2.41
N LEU A 14 -15.49 11.19 -2.13
CA LEU A 14 -14.55 11.61 -3.17
C LEU A 14 -14.38 10.55 -4.27
N THR A 15 -14.26 11.02 -5.49
CA THR A 15 -14.10 10.19 -6.69
C THR A 15 -12.64 10.04 -7.08
N ILE A 16 -12.30 9.04 -7.89
CA ILE A 16 -10.94 8.90 -8.43
C ILE A 16 -10.54 10.12 -9.27
N ALA A 17 -11.48 10.76 -9.97
CA ALA A 17 -11.20 11.97 -10.75
C ALA A 17 -10.74 13.13 -9.85
N GLU A 18 -11.40 13.34 -8.72
CA GLU A 18 -11.00 14.35 -7.73
C GLU A 18 -9.65 14.02 -7.08
N PHE A 19 -9.37 12.74 -6.82
CA PHE A 19 -8.04 12.32 -6.37
C PHE A 19 -6.95 12.62 -7.40
N LYS A 20 -7.19 12.35 -8.68
CA LYS A 20 -6.24 12.69 -9.75
C LYS A 20 -5.98 14.20 -9.84
N GLU A 21 -7.03 15.00 -9.73
CA GLU A 21 -6.89 16.46 -9.70
C GLU A 21 -6.05 16.90 -8.49
N PHE A 22 -6.33 16.36 -7.31
CA PHE A 22 -5.56 16.66 -6.11
C PHE A 22 -4.09 16.27 -6.26
N ILE A 23 -3.80 15.06 -6.71
CA ILE A 23 -2.42 14.59 -6.95
C ILE A 23 -1.71 15.50 -7.96
N SER A 24 -2.39 15.90 -9.04
CA SER A 24 -1.83 16.80 -10.04
C SER A 24 -1.41 18.14 -9.46
N ASN A 25 -2.17 18.68 -8.50
CA ASN A 25 -1.86 19.96 -7.85
C ASN A 25 -0.64 19.90 -6.92
N ILE A 26 -0.27 18.72 -6.41
CA ILE A 26 0.86 18.52 -5.51
C ILE A 26 1.97 17.63 -6.12
N TYR A 27 1.88 17.38 -7.43
CA TYR A 27 2.71 16.40 -8.14
C TYR A 27 4.19 16.51 -7.85
N ASP A 28 4.76 17.72 -7.93
CA ASP A 28 6.19 17.95 -7.73
C ASP A 28 6.65 17.80 -6.27
N SER A 29 5.71 17.75 -5.33
CA SER A 29 6.01 17.70 -3.90
C SER A 29 5.89 16.30 -3.30
N VAL A 30 5.33 15.32 -4.03
CA VAL A 30 5.02 13.98 -3.51
C VAL A 30 5.80 12.93 -4.28
N ASP A 31 6.41 12.00 -3.55
CA ASP A 31 7.13 10.85 -4.11
C ASP A 31 6.26 9.58 -4.10
N ILE A 32 5.50 9.37 -3.02
CA ILE A 32 4.65 8.21 -2.80
C ILE A 32 3.20 8.66 -2.68
N VAL A 33 2.33 8.12 -3.51
CA VAL A 33 0.88 8.27 -3.38
C VAL A 33 0.32 7.01 -2.73
N GLU A 34 -0.19 7.16 -1.51
CA GLU A 34 -0.85 6.08 -0.82
C GLU A 34 -2.33 6.03 -1.21
N PHE A 35 -2.72 4.94 -1.83
CA PHE A 35 -4.12 4.60 -2.09
C PHE A 35 -4.68 3.97 -0.81
N GLY A 36 -5.27 4.82 0.04
CA GLY A 36 -5.66 4.48 1.40
C GLY A 36 -6.66 3.34 1.50
N THR A 37 -6.82 2.75 2.66
CA THR A 37 -7.70 1.58 2.88
C THR A 37 -9.13 1.85 2.42
N SER A 38 -9.70 3.03 2.67
CA SER A 38 -11.05 3.39 2.21
C SER A 38 -11.15 3.42 0.68
N CYS A 39 -10.09 3.82 -0.01
CA CYS A 39 -10.00 3.79 -1.47
C CYS A 39 -9.93 2.35 -2.00
N VAL A 40 -9.14 1.50 -1.35
CA VAL A 40 -9.06 0.07 -1.69
C VAL A 40 -10.43 -0.60 -1.57
N TYR A 41 -11.17 -0.35 -0.49
CA TYR A 41 -12.52 -0.91 -0.31
C TYR A 41 -13.53 -0.41 -1.33
N ARG A 42 -13.46 0.86 -1.70
CA ARG A 42 -14.46 1.45 -2.58
C ARG A 42 -14.17 1.21 -4.06
N PHE A 43 -12.93 1.29 -4.49
CA PHE A 43 -12.54 1.28 -5.90
C PHE A 43 -11.79 -0.01 -6.32
N GLY A 44 -11.41 -0.83 -5.36
CA GLY A 44 -10.69 -2.08 -5.64
C GLY A 44 -9.30 -1.85 -6.24
N MET A 45 -8.75 -2.90 -6.82
CA MET A 45 -7.46 -2.86 -7.48
C MET A 45 -7.50 -2.10 -8.81
N GLU A 46 -8.64 -2.03 -9.47
CA GLU A 46 -8.86 -1.18 -10.64
C GLU A 46 -8.56 0.29 -10.33
N GLY A 47 -8.92 0.76 -9.12
CA GLY A 47 -8.57 2.10 -8.65
C GLY A 47 -7.06 2.30 -8.51
N VAL A 48 -6.34 1.32 -7.97
CA VAL A 48 -4.87 1.34 -7.89
C VAL A 48 -4.27 1.45 -9.29
N GLN A 49 -4.75 0.63 -10.23
CA GLN A 49 -4.29 0.65 -11.63
C GLN A 49 -4.54 2.01 -12.29
N GLU A 50 -5.71 2.58 -12.08
CA GLU A 50 -6.09 3.87 -12.66
C GLU A 50 -5.19 5.01 -12.17
N ILE A 51 -4.84 5.03 -10.87
CA ILE A 51 -3.90 6.01 -10.32
C ILE A 51 -2.49 5.76 -10.85
N LYS A 52 -2.02 4.51 -10.90
CA LYS A 52 -0.69 4.19 -11.44
C LYS A 52 -0.55 4.58 -12.91
N GLN A 53 -1.58 4.36 -13.72
CA GLN A 53 -1.58 4.76 -15.14
C GLN A 53 -1.57 6.29 -15.31
N ALA A 54 -2.26 7.02 -14.43
CA ALA A 54 -2.28 8.48 -14.47
C ALA A 54 -0.94 9.10 -14.01
N PHE A 55 -0.24 8.43 -13.09
CA PHE A 55 1.00 8.93 -12.47
C PHE A 55 2.08 7.84 -12.48
N PRO A 56 2.60 7.46 -13.67
CA PRO A 56 3.50 6.31 -13.82
C PRO A 56 4.83 6.50 -13.09
N ASP A 57 5.29 7.73 -12.90
CA ASP A 57 6.55 8.06 -12.25
C ASP A 57 6.46 8.11 -10.72
N LYS A 58 5.24 8.07 -10.16
CA LYS A 58 5.04 8.02 -8.70
C LYS A 58 5.05 6.59 -8.20
N LEU A 59 5.56 6.41 -6.98
CA LEU A 59 5.37 5.16 -6.26
C LEU A 59 3.93 5.10 -5.73
N ILE A 60 3.25 4.02 -6.03
CA ILE A 60 1.87 3.80 -5.55
C ILE A 60 1.91 2.78 -4.43
N LEU A 61 1.51 3.20 -3.24
CA LEU A 61 1.30 2.34 -2.09
C LEU A 61 -0.18 1.96 -2.00
N ALA A 62 -0.48 0.68 -2.07
CA ALA A 62 -1.83 0.17 -1.80
C ALA A 62 -1.96 -0.21 -0.32
N ASP A 63 -2.74 0.56 0.43
CA ASP A 63 -2.94 0.33 1.87
C ASP A 63 -3.98 -0.77 2.12
N MET A 64 -3.58 -1.99 1.84
CA MET A 64 -4.44 -3.18 1.89
C MET A 64 -4.63 -3.74 3.30
N LYS A 65 -3.73 -3.39 4.24
CA LYS A 65 -3.72 -3.94 5.60
C LYS A 65 -3.88 -5.47 5.61
N ILE A 66 -3.05 -6.13 4.79
CA ILE A 66 -3.11 -7.59 4.61
C ILE A 66 -2.96 -8.28 5.97
N MET A 67 -3.95 -9.11 6.33
CA MET A 67 -3.98 -9.88 7.56
C MET A 67 -3.94 -11.38 7.29
N ASP A 68 -4.36 -11.80 6.10
CA ASP A 68 -4.44 -13.18 5.65
C ASP A 68 -4.17 -13.28 4.15
N GLY A 69 -3.84 -14.48 3.65
CA GLY A 69 -3.61 -14.74 2.24
C GLY A 69 -2.44 -13.95 1.64
N GLY A 70 -1.43 -13.61 2.44
CA GLY A 70 -0.38 -12.64 2.15
C GLY A 70 0.20 -12.71 0.74
N GLY A 71 0.66 -13.90 0.32
CA GLY A 71 1.25 -14.08 -1.01
C GLY A 71 0.25 -13.93 -2.17
N HIS A 72 -1.04 -14.22 -1.96
CA HIS A 72 -2.06 -14.07 -3.00
C HIS A 72 -2.47 -12.59 -3.14
N MET A 73 -2.77 -11.95 -2.02
CA MET A 73 -3.23 -10.57 -1.99
C MET A 73 -2.16 -9.60 -2.51
N SER A 74 -0.90 -9.79 -2.10
CA SER A 74 0.20 -8.93 -2.55
C SER A 74 0.48 -9.10 -4.05
N ARG A 75 0.50 -10.34 -4.58
CA ARG A 75 0.66 -10.54 -6.03
C ARG A 75 -0.45 -9.88 -6.85
N MET A 76 -1.70 -9.94 -6.36
CA MET A 76 -2.81 -9.24 -7.00
C MET A 76 -2.53 -7.74 -7.06
N ALA A 77 -2.21 -7.09 -5.94
CA ALA A 77 -1.94 -5.65 -5.91
C ALA A 77 -0.80 -5.24 -6.85
N TYR A 78 0.32 -5.99 -6.85
CA TYR A 78 1.44 -5.71 -7.75
C TYR A 78 1.06 -5.88 -9.23
N SER A 79 0.20 -6.83 -9.57
CA SER A 79 -0.27 -7.01 -10.95
C SER A 79 -1.14 -5.86 -11.44
N PHE A 80 -1.77 -5.10 -10.52
CA PHE A 80 -2.52 -3.88 -10.81
C PHE A 80 -1.69 -2.59 -10.70
N GLY A 81 -0.39 -2.71 -10.47
CA GLY A 81 0.54 -1.58 -10.54
C GLY A 81 0.92 -0.97 -9.20
N ALA A 82 0.55 -1.57 -8.06
CA ALA A 82 1.12 -1.16 -6.78
C ALA A 82 2.64 -1.35 -6.78
N ASP A 83 3.36 -0.40 -6.21
CA ASP A 83 4.80 -0.48 -5.97
C ASP A 83 5.10 -0.95 -4.54
N ILE A 84 4.21 -0.62 -3.62
CA ILE A 84 4.29 -0.97 -2.20
C ILE A 84 2.92 -1.48 -1.76
N VAL A 85 2.88 -2.50 -0.91
CA VAL A 85 1.64 -2.94 -0.24
C VAL A 85 1.83 -2.93 1.27
N THR A 86 0.73 -2.74 2.03
CA THR A 86 0.79 -2.84 3.48
C THR A 86 0.37 -4.23 3.95
N VAL A 87 1.07 -4.75 4.95
CA VAL A 87 0.72 -5.94 5.72
C VAL A 87 0.72 -5.60 7.21
N LEU A 88 -0.24 -6.12 7.96
CA LEU A 88 -0.33 -5.84 9.39
C LEU A 88 0.73 -6.61 10.18
N ALA A 89 1.48 -5.94 11.04
CA ALA A 89 2.46 -6.57 11.91
C ALA A 89 1.84 -7.49 12.97
N VAL A 90 0.54 -7.38 13.22
CA VAL A 90 -0.22 -8.27 14.10
C VAL A 90 -0.62 -9.59 13.43
N SER A 91 -0.41 -9.73 12.11
CA SER A 91 -0.55 -11.03 11.43
C SER A 91 0.59 -11.98 11.83
N ASP A 92 0.45 -13.25 11.46
CA ASP A 92 1.51 -14.22 11.70
C ASP A 92 2.74 -13.97 10.79
N ASP A 93 3.90 -14.47 11.23
CA ASP A 93 5.16 -14.31 10.50
C ASP A 93 5.12 -14.99 9.11
N ALA A 94 4.35 -16.06 8.96
CA ALA A 94 4.21 -16.73 7.66
C ALA A 94 3.45 -15.85 6.66
N THR A 95 2.42 -15.13 7.10
CA THR A 95 1.70 -14.16 6.27
C THR A 95 2.63 -13.03 5.83
N ILE A 96 3.38 -12.41 6.77
CA ILE A 96 4.32 -11.33 6.47
C ILE A 96 5.42 -11.83 5.52
N GLY A 97 6.05 -12.97 5.82
CA GLY A 97 7.08 -13.58 4.97
C GLY A 97 6.59 -13.91 3.55
N ASN A 98 5.33 -14.33 3.40
CA ASN A 98 4.73 -14.58 2.08
C ASN A 98 4.50 -13.28 1.28
N VAL A 99 4.17 -12.16 1.94
CA VAL A 99 4.07 -10.85 1.28
C VAL A 99 5.46 -10.39 0.82
N ILE A 100 6.47 -10.46 1.71
CA ILE A 100 7.86 -10.11 1.41
C ILE A 100 8.39 -10.96 0.24
N GLY A 101 8.21 -12.27 0.29
CA GLY A 101 8.63 -13.17 -0.77
C GLY A 101 7.94 -12.91 -2.12
N SER A 102 6.71 -12.41 -2.10
CA SER A 102 5.99 -12.00 -3.33
C SER A 102 6.54 -10.70 -3.89
N ALA A 103 6.85 -9.72 -3.03
CA ALA A 103 7.43 -8.44 -3.42
C ALA A 103 8.80 -8.62 -4.09
N HIS A 104 9.68 -9.40 -3.46
CA HIS A 104 11.03 -9.67 -3.98
C HIS A 104 11.01 -10.28 -5.40
N LYS A 105 10.05 -11.17 -5.70
CA LYS A 105 9.93 -11.81 -7.03
C LYS A 105 9.65 -10.83 -8.16
N VAL A 106 9.09 -9.68 -7.86
CA VAL A 106 8.69 -8.66 -8.84
C VAL A 106 9.37 -7.32 -8.61
N ASN A 107 10.40 -7.29 -7.76
CA ASN A 107 11.18 -6.10 -7.40
C ASN A 107 10.29 -4.94 -6.91
N LYS A 108 9.42 -5.28 -5.96
CA LYS A 108 8.50 -4.36 -5.29
C LYS A 108 8.76 -4.36 -3.79
N GLU A 109 8.10 -3.47 -3.05
CA GLU A 109 8.35 -3.26 -1.64
C GLU A 109 7.13 -3.59 -0.77
N VAL A 110 7.39 -3.77 0.52
CA VAL A 110 6.38 -4.04 1.55
C VAL A 110 6.54 -3.02 2.67
N MET A 111 5.43 -2.46 3.12
CA MET A 111 5.37 -1.68 4.34
C MET A 111 4.64 -2.49 5.41
N VAL A 112 5.30 -2.73 6.54
CA VAL A 112 4.70 -3.44 7.67
C VAL A 112 4.06 -2.42 8.61
N ASP A 113 2.72 -2.43 8.67
CA ASP A 113 1.93 -1.50 9.48
C ASP A 113 1.86 -1.98 10.93
N MET A 114 2.33 -1.16 11.85
CA MET A 114 2.38 -1.46 13.28
C MET A 114 1.07 -1.14 14.04
N ILE A 115 -0.02 -0.83 13.32
CA ILE A 115 -1.32 -0.60 13.95
C ILE A 115 -1.73 -1.81 14.80
N CYS A 116 -2.29 -1.56 15.97
CA CYS A 116 -2.72 -2.56 16.97
C CYS A 116 -1.59 -3.42 17.56
N VAL A 117 -0.34 -3.17 17.27
CA VAL A 117 0.78 -3.85 17.95
C VAL A 117 0.95 -3.30 19.36
N SER A 118 0.83 -4.15 20.36
CA SER A 118 0.91 -3.75 21.76
C SER A 118 2.34 -3.43 22.24
N ASP A 119 3.35 -4.10 21.67
CA ASP A 119 4.77 -3.91 21.96
C ASP A 119 5.55 -3.74 20.63
N ILE A 120 5.56 -2.50 20.15
CA ILE A 120 6.23 -2.13 18.89
C ILE A 120 7.74 -2.37 18.97
N ALA A 121 8.37 -2.03 20.10
CA ALA A 121 9.82 -2.18 20.29
C ALA A 121 10.28 -3.64 20.19
N LYS A 122 9.42 -4.58 20.62
CA LYS A 122 9.66 -6.01 20.46
C LYS A 122 9.39 -6.47 19.02
N ARG A 123 8.27 -6.02 18.43
CA ARG A 123 7.80 -6.52 17.13
C ARG A 123 8.69 -6.11 15.96
N ILE A 124 9.22 -4.87 15.96
CA ILE A 124 10.08 -4.39 14.87
C ILE A 124 11.26 -5.34 14.61
N PRO A 125 12.13 -5.68 15.58
CA PRO A 125 13.27 -6.57 15.32
C PRO A 125 12.88 -8.01 15.00
N GLU A 126 11.65 -8.44 15.28
CA GLU A 126 11.13 -9.73 14.83
C GLU A 126 10.82 -9.70 13.33
N VAL A 127 10.13 -8.66 12.87
CA VAL A 127 9.75 -8.46 11.46
C VAL A 127 10.96 -8.23 10.57
N GLU A 128 11.97 -7.49 11.06
CA GLU A 128 13.22 -7.24 10.32
C GLU A 128 14.03 -8.50 9.96
N LYS A 129 13.69 -9.64 10.55
CA LYS A 129 14.36 -10.93 10.29
C LYS A 129 13.65 -11.78 9.23
N LEU A 130 12.45 -11.38 8.81
CA LEU A 130 11.65 -12.08 7.83
C LEU A 130 12.07 -11.72 6.41
#